data_3e169d7b8d059bd0363900b2ac8eac8e
#
_entry.id   3e169d7b8d059bd0363900b2ac8eac8e
#
_cell.length_a   1.000
_cell.length_b   1.000
_cell.length_c   1.000
_cell.angle_alpha   90.00
_cell.angle_beta   90.00
_cell.angle_gamma   90.00
#
_symmetry.space_group_name_H-M   'P 1'
#
loop_
_entity.id
_entity.type
_entity.pdbx_description
1 polymer ?
#
loop_
_entity_poly.entity_id
_entity_poly.type
_entity_poly.pdbx_seq_one_letter_code
_entity_poly.pdbx_strand_id
1 'polypeptide(L)'
;MWFFARKERLSFLWVSDAVAWLVPIWLFLGRIGNYLNKELLGLPGYTWPLAVTKWWQTYFPTPLLEAFLEGVVLFLILFLIKRKVKKEKWKVWALSCWFLILYAVFRFFAEFFRTPDPQIGYIALGWVTMWQILSVVMLAFWFSVFLFLRKKIKKEKRRKS
;
A
#
# COMPACT_ATOMS: atom_id res chain seq x y z
N MET A 1 -13.14 -10.99 -7.31
CA MET A 1 -13.94 -10.31 -6.27
C MET A 1 -15.34 -9.90 -6.76
N TRP A 2 -15.49 -9.17 -7.87
CA TRP A 2 -16.81 -8.74 -8.38
C TRP A 2 -17.76 -9.90 -8.69
N PHE A 3 -17.33 -10.94 -9.41
CA PHE A 3 -18.14 -12.14 -9.69
C PHE A 3 -18.59 -12.87 -8.41
N PHE A 4 -17.68 -12.99 -7.44
CA PHE A 4 -17.98 -13.60 -6.14
C PHE A 4 -19.04 -12.79 -5.39
N ALA A 5 -18.87 -11.49 -5.27
CA ALA A 5 -19.82 -10.60 -4.62
C ALA A 5 -21.21 -10.70 -5.25
N ARG A 6 -21.28 -10.75 -6.60
CA ARG A 6 -22.54 -10.88 -7.34
C ARG A 6 -23.18 -12.24 -7.14
N LYS A 7 -22.41 -13.33 -7.15
CA LYS A 7 -22.90 -14.70 -6.92
C LYS A 7 -23.49 -14.84 -5.52
N GLU A 8 -22.81 -14.35 -4.51
CA GLU A 8 -23.21 -14.45 -3.09
C GLU A 8 -24.16 -13.32 -2.65
N ARG A 9 -24.62 -12.47 -3.56
CA ARG A 9 -25.49 -11.30 -3.29
C ARG A 9 -24.93 -10.36 -2.22
N LEU A 10 -23.58 -10.28 -2.12
CA LEU A 10 -22.88 -9.41 -1.20
C LEU A 10 -22.54 -8.08 -1.88
N SER A 11 -22.41 -7.01 -1.09
CA SER A 11 -21.89 -5.75 -1.61
C SER A 11 -20.41 -5.90 -1.95
N PHE A 12 -19.97 -5.45 -3.16
CA PHE A 12 -18.59 -5.46 -3.57
C PHE A 12 -17.66 -4.75 -2.56
N LEU A 13 -18.12 -3.64 -2.01
CA LEU A 13 -17.36 -2.87 -1.01
C LEU A 13 -17.17 -3.66 0.30
N TRP A 14 -18.14 -4.48 0.68
CA TRP A 14 -18.00 -5.35 1.85
C TRP A 14 -16.92 -6.42 1.63
N VAL A 15 -16.92 -7.04 0.47
CA VAL A 15 -15.91 -8.04 0.09
C VAL A 15 -14.52 -7.39 0.01
N SER A 16 -14.44 -6.17 -0.56
CA SER A 16 -13.20 -5.37 -0.60
C SER A 16 -12.63 -5.14 0.80
N ASP A 17 -13.46 -4.68 1.74
CA ASP A 17 -13.03 -4.42 3.11
C ASP A 17 -12.63 -5.71 3.86
N ALA A 18 -13.33 -6.82 3.59
CA ALA A 18 -12.99 -8.11 4.16
C ALA A 18 -11.62 -8.62 3.72
N VAL A 19 -11.20 -8.27 2.51
CA VAL A 19 -9.90 -8.68 1.95
C VAL A 19 -8.79 -7.67 2.26
N ALA A 20 -9.09 -6.38 2.24
CA ALA A 20 -8.10 -5.30 2.31
C ALA A 20 -7.11 -5.40 3.49
N TRP A 21 -7.56 -5.85 4.66
CA TRP A 21 -6.69 -5.98 5.84
C TRP A 21 -5.79 -7.23 5.80
N LEU A 22 -6.07 -8.19 4.90
CA LEU A 22 -5.26 -9.40 4.69
C LEU A 22 -4.19 -9.21 3.61
N VAL A 23 -4.42 -8.26 2.67
CA VAL A 23 -3.47 -7.99 1.58
C VAL A 23 -2.04 -7.70 2.06
N PRO A 24 -1.80 -6.95 3.15
CA PRO A 24 -0.45 -6.72 3.65
C PRO A 24 0.34 -7.99 3.97
N ILE A 25 -0.33 -9.08 4.38
CA ILE A 25 0.32 -10.37 4.63
C ILE A 25 0.92 -10.92 3.33
N TRP A 26 0.17 -10.83 2.22
CA TRP A 26 0.63 -11.27 0.90
C TRP A 26 1.74 -10.37 0.36
N LEU A 27 1.65 -9.05 0.59
CA LEU A 27 2.72 -8.12 0.25
C LEU A 27 4.00 -8.47 1.02
N PHE A 28 3.91 -8.72 2.32
CA PHE A 28 5.04 -9.15 3.14
C PHE A 28 5.72 -10.39 2.55
N LEU A 29 4.96 -11.47 2.31
CA LEU A 29 5.50 -12.71 1.78
C LEU A 29 6.13 -12.53 0.40
N GLY A 30 5.50 -11.76 -0.49
CA GLY A 30 6.06 -11.44 -1.80
C GLY A 30 7.38 -10.67 -1.72
N ARG A 31 7.50 -9.71 -0.78
CA ARG A 31 8.74 -8.95 -0.57
C ARG A 31 9.86 -9.81 0.04
N ILE A 32 9.51 -10.73 0.94
CA ILE A 32 10.49 -11.71 1.42
C ILE A 32 10.98 -12.59 0.27
N GLY A 33 10.09 -13.03 -0.63
CA GLY A 33 10.47 -13.76 -1.85
C GLY A 33 11.44 -12.97 -2.72
N ASN A 34 11.17 -11.66 -2.97
CA ASN A 34 12.07 -10.80 -3.74
C ASN A 34 13.44 -10.64 -3.08
N TYR A 35 13.49 -10.56 -1.75
CA TYR A 35 14.75 -10.50 -1.00
C TYR A 35 15.57 -11.79 -1.18
N LEU A 36 14.93 -12.96 -1.04
CA LEU A 36 15.59 -14.27 -1.21
C LEU A 36 16.10 -14.48 -2.63
N ASN A 37 15.35 -14.02 -3.63
CA ASN A 37 15.73 -14.06 -5.05
C ASN A 37 16.74 -12.98 -5.46
N LYS A 38 17.14 -12.09 -4.54
CA LYS A 38 18.03 -10.94 -4.82
C LYS A 38 17.49 -10.05 -5.96
N GLU A 39 16.20 -9.79 -5.93
CA GLU A 39 15.49 -8.94 -6.88
C GLU A 39 15.08 -7.60 -6.25
N LEU A 40 14.83 -6.57 -7.09
CA LEU A 40 14.35 -5.25 -6.67
C LEU A 40 15.23 -4.61 -5.60
N LEU A 41 16.54 -4.74 -5.78
CA LEU A 41 17.53 -4.22 -4.83
C LEU A 41 17.53 -2.69 -4.83
N GLY A 42 17.97 -2.13 -3.71
CA GLY A 42 18.09 -0.70 -3.51
C GLY A 42 19.42 -0.12 -3.99
N LEU A 43 19.79 1.02 -3.42
CA LEU A 43 20.98 1.77 -3.80
C LEU A 43 22.25 0.95 -3.56
N PRO A 44 23.25 1.00 -4.48
CA PRO A 44 24.53 0.31 -4.34
C PRO A 44 25.42 0.94 -3.25
N GLY A 45 26.42 0.20 -2.78
CA GLY A 45 27.41 0.68 -1.79
C GLY A 45 26.95 0.56 -0.33
N TYR A 46 25.88 -0.16 -0.06
CA TYR A 46 25.37 -0.35 1.30
C TYR A 46 26.15 -1.46 2.04
N THR A 47 26.69 -1.14 3.23
CA THR A 47 27.60 -2.02 3.99
C THR A 47 27.03 -2.56 5.30
N TRP A 48 25.78 -2.25 5.63
CA TRP A 48 25.13 -2.65 6.88
C TRP A 48 24.66 -4.12 6.89
N PRO A 49 24.34 -4.66 8.07
CA PRO A 49 23.72 -5.98 8.18
C PRO A 49 22.49 -6.11 7.26
N LEU A 50 22.27 -7.29 6.71
CA LEU A 50 21.20 -7.61 5.75
C LEU A 50 21.41 -7.04 4.34
N ALA A 51 22.57 -6.41 4.04
CA ALA A 51 22.92 -6.03 2.67
C ALA A 51 22.90 -7.24 1.74
N VAL A 52 22.41 -7.03 0.52
CA VAL A 52 22.37 -8.10 -0.50
C VAL A 52 23.57 -7.96 -1.41
N THR A 53 24.44 -8.96 -1.43
CA THR A 53 25.58 -9.00 -2.37
C THR A 53 25.13 -9.63 -3.69
N LYS A 54 25.30 -8.86 -4.79
CA LYS A 54 25.06 -9.32 -6.16
C LYS A 54 26.11 -8.71 -7.07
N TRP A 55 26.75 -9.54 -7.93
CA TRP A 55 27.75 -9.07 -8.91
C TRP A 55 28.87 -8.19 -8.29
N TRP A 56 29.49 -8.64 -7.18
CA TRP A 56 30.59 -7.98 -6.50
C TRP A 56 30.24 -6.63 -5.83
N GLN A 57 28.95 -6.25 -5.84
CA GLN A 57 28.45 -5.05 -5.17
C GLN A 57 27.45 -5.40 -4.08
N THR A 58 27.43 -4.59 -3.05
CA THR A 58 26.44 -4.67 -1.98
C THR A 58 25.33 -3.63 -2.21
N TYR A 59 24.11 -4.03 -1.96
CA TYR A 59 22.91 -3.22 -2.19
C TYR A 59 22.08 -3.09 -0.93
N PHE A 60 21.38 -1.97 -0.83
CA PHE A 60 20.38 -1.76 0.21
C PHE A 60 19.23 -2.79 0.04
N PRO A 61 18.79 -3.47 1.12
CA PRO A 61 17.73 -4.49 1.05
C PRO A 61 16.34 -3.86 0.98
N THR A 62 16.04 -3.12 -0.09
CA THR A 62 14.74 -2.46 -0.30
C THR A 62 13.56 -3.41 -0.12
N PRO A 63 13.59 -4.69 -0.58
CA PRO A 63 12.49 -5.60 -0.35
C PRO A 63 12.17 -5.84 1.13
N LEU A 64 13.17 -5.81 2.02
CA LEU A 64 12.94 -5.93 3.47
C LEU A 64 12.30 -4.66 4.05
N LEU A 65 12.71 -3.48 3.59
CA LEU A 65 12.07 -2.22 3.96
C LEU A 65 10.60 -2.21 3.51
N GLU A 66 10.33 -2.61 2.27
CA GLU A 66 8.98 -2.74 1.72
C GLU A 66 8.16 -3.79 2.49
N ALA A 67 8.73 -4.95 2.81
CA ALA A 67 8.09 -5.97 3.64
C ALA A 67 7.69 -5.41 5.02
N PHE A 68 8.56 -4.64 5.64
CA PHE A 68 8.27 -4.01 6.93
C PHE A 68 7.18 -2.96 6.83
N LEU A 69 7.28 -2.01 5.90
CA LEU A 69 6.32 -0.90 5.77
C LEU A 69 4.98 -1.36 5.18
N GLU A 70 5.00 -2.00 4.00
CA GLU A 70 3.80 -2.42 3.26
C GLU A 70 3.17 -3.71 3.81
N GLY A 71 3.97 -4.52 4.52
CA GLY A 71 3.52 -5.74 5.18
C GLY A 71 3.16 -5.51 6.64
N VAL A 72 4.17 -5.40 7.52
CA VAL A 72 3.97 -5.40 8.97
C VAL A 72 3.27 -4.14 9.46
N VAL A 73 3.81 -2.95 9.15
CA VAL A 73 3.28 -1.67 9.66
C VAL A 73 1.88 -1.42 9.12
N LEU A 74 1.68 -1.63 7.83
CA LEU A 74 0.37 -1.48 7.18
C LEU A 74 -0.67 -2.43 7.77
N PHE A 75 -0.31 -3.70 7.99
CA PHE A 75 -1.19 -4.69 8.64
C PHE A 75 -1.61 -4.23 10.04
N LEU A 76 -0.67 -3.80 10.87
CA LEU A 76 -0.95 -3.35 12.23
C LEU A 76 -1.88 -2.13 12.25
N ILE A 77 -1.63 -1.14 11.40
CA ILE A 77 -2.49 0.05 11.29
C ILE A 77 -3.91 -0.35 10.88
N LEU A 78 -4.06 -1.17 9.83
CA LEU A 78 -5.37 -1.62 9.36
C LEU A 78 -6.08 -2.48 10.40
N PHE A 79 -5.38 -3.30 11.15
CA PHE A 79 -5.93 -4.07 12.25
C PHE A 79 -6.48 -3.17 13.37
N LEU A 80 -5.75 -2.12 13.74
CA LEU A 80 -6.21 -1.12 14.71
C LEU A 80 -7.45 -0.35 14.20
N ILE A 81 -7.42 0.07 12.93
CA ILE A 81 -8.57 0.73 12.28
C ILE A 81 -9.78 -0.22 12.29
N LYS A 82 -9.60 -1.49 11.90
CA LYS A 82 -10.66 -2.50 11.89
C LYS A 82 -11.31 -2.67 13.28
N ARG A 83 -10.52 -2.68 14.35
CA ARG A 83 -11.04 -2.73 15.73
C ARG A 83 -11.90 -1.52 16.08
N LYS A 84 -11.48 -0.30 15.69
CA LYS A 84 -12.25 0.93 15.90
C LYS A 84 -13.53 0.94 15.04
N VAL A 85 -13.42 0.56 13.79
CA VAL A 85 -14.54 0.47 12.84
C VAL A 85 -15.66 -0.43 13.39
N LYS A 86 -15.31 -1.59 13.94
CA LYS A 86 -16.29 -2.53 14.51
C LYS A 86 -17.06 -1.93 15.72
N LYS A 87 -16.42 -1.05 16.50
CA LYS A 87 -17.06 -0.36 17.63
C LYS A 87 -17.99 0.79 17.20
N GLU A 88 -17.65 1.53 16.16
CA GLU A 88 -18.30 2.79 15.79
C GLU A 88 -19.30 2.69 14.61
N LYS A 89 -19.66 1.50 14.15
CA LYS A 89 -20.53 1.28 12.96
C LYS A 89 -20.06 2.07 11.72
N TRP A 90 -18.73 2.14 11.50
CA TRP A 90 -18.18 2.74 10.29
C TRP A 90 -18.64 1.97 9.07
N LYS A 91 -18.78 2.69 7.95
CA LYS A 91 -19.36 2.11 6.73
C LYS A 91 -18.36 1.18 6.03
N VAL A 92 -18.94 0.19 5.40
CA VAL A 92 -18.35 -0.74 4.43
C VAL A 92 -17.66 0.08 3.32
N TRP A 93 -16.39 0.17 3.21
CA TRP A 93 -15.47 0.81 2.26
C TRP A 93 -14.29 1.54 2.95
N ALA A 94 -14.41 1.83 4.25
CA ALA A 94 -13.44 2.63 4.95
C ALA A 94 -12.08 1.94 5.03
N LEU A 95 -12.07 0.63 5.24
CA LEU A 95 -10.83 -0.14 5.40
C LEU A 95 -10.07 -0.24 4.08
N SER A 96 -10.79 -0.43 2.96
CA SER A 96 -10.21 -0.45 1.61
C SER A 96 -9.60 0.90 1.23
N CYS A 97 -10.28 2.01 1.54
CA CYS A 97 -9.73 3.34 1.30
C CYS A 97 -8.47 3.60 2.14
N TRP A 98 -8.49 3.26 3.43
CA TRP A 98 -7.32 3.41 4.29
C TRP A 98 -6.14 2.55 3.81
N PHE A 99 -6.41 1.29 3.39
CA PHE A 99 -5.38 0.45 2.81
C PHE A 99 -4.70 1.14 1.62
N LEU A 100 -5.47 1.64 0.65
CA LEU A 100 -4.92 2.23 -0.58
C LEU A 100 -4.18 3.57 -0.33
N ILE A 101 -4.68 4.38 0.60
CA ILE A 101 -4.02 5.63 1.00
C ILE A 101 -2.68 5.32 1.69
N LEU A 102 -2.68 4.45 2.69
CA LEU A 102 -1.47 4.11 3.44
C LEU A 102 -0.44 3.37 2.59
N TYR A 103 -0.90 2.46 1.73
CA TYR A 103 -0.03 1.78 0.77
C TYR A 103 0.65 2.77 -0.17
N ALA A 104 -0.09 3.75 -0.72
CA ALA A 104 0.48 4.79 -1.58
C ALA A 104 1.55 5.62 -0.86
N VAL A 105 1.32 5.96 0.41
CA VAL A 105 2.29 6.68 1.24
C VAL A 105 3.55 5.83 1.45
N PHE A 106 3.41 4.59 1.88
CA PHE A 106 4.58 3.72 2.14
C PHE A 106 5.35 3.42 0.86
N ARG A 107 4.65 3.20 -0.25
CA ARG A 107 5.27 2.98 -1.55
C ARG A 107 6.06 4.19 -2.02
N PHE A 108 5.51 5.41 -1.85
CA PHE A 108 6.21 6.64 -2.16
C PHE A 108 7.52 6.78 -1.37
N PHE A 109 7.49 6.47 -0.06
CA PHE A 109 8.69 6.52 0.79
C PHE A 109 9.70 5.42 0.47
N ALA A 110 9.26 4.19 0.23
CA ALA A 110 10.15 3.08 -0.09
C ALA A 110 10.94 3.32 -1.38
N GLU A 111 10.37 4.05 -2.33
CA GLU A 111 10.98 4.31 -3.62
C GLU A 111 12.25 5.19 -3.53
N PHE A 112 12.43 5.99 -2.47
CA PHE A 112 13.67 6.74 -2.25
C PHE A 112 14.90 5.84 -2.00
N PHE A 113 14.67 4.61 -1.56
CA PHE A 113 15.73 3.64 -1.25
C PHE A 113 15.94 2.62 -2.37
N ARG A 114 15.16 2.72 -3.45
CA ARG A 114 15.20 1.81 -4.58
C ARG A 114 16.05 2.38 -5.72
N THR A 115 16.77 1.52 -6.43
CA THR A 115 17.35 1.89 -7.73
C THR A 115 16.23 2.09 -8.74
N PRO A 116 16.24 3.19 -9.51
CA PRO A 116 15.27 3.38 -10.58
C PRO A 116 15.35 2.25 -11.61
N ASP A 117 14.22 1.93 -12.23
CA ASP A 117 14.17 0.89 -13.25
C ASP A 117 15.09 1.26 -14.43
N PRO A 118 15.99 0.36 -14.87
CA PRO A 118 17.00 0.66 -15.89
C PRO A 118 16.43 1.15 -17.23
N GLN A 119 15.17 0.80 -17.52
CA GLN A 119 14.51 1.14 -18.79
C GLN A 119 13.90 2.54 -18.77
N ILE A 120 13.50 3.07 -17.62
CA ILE A 120 12.74 4.31 -17.50
C ILE A 120 13.58 5.42 -16.84
N GLY A 121 14.43 5.04 -15.88
CA GLY A 121 15.25 5.97 -15.11
C GLY A 121 14.43 6.94 -14.26
N TYR A 122 14.96 8.15 -14.10
CA TYR A 122 14.27 9.27 -13.47
C TYR A 122 13.50 10.07 -14.52
N ILE A 123 12.21 10.33 -14.29
CA ILE A 123 11.33 11.04 -15.23
C ILE A 123 11.43 12.55 -15.06
N ALA A 124 11.57 13.05 -13.84
CA ALA A 124 11.59 14.47 -13.56
C ALA A 124 12.59 14.82 -12.44
N LEU A 125 13.12 16.06 -12.47
CA LEU A 125 13.99 16.63 -11.43
C LEU A 125 15.24 15.80 -11.08
N GLY A 126 15.60 14.77 -11.87
CA GLY A 126 16.76 13.90 -11.61
C GLY A 126 16.63 12.93 -10.44
N TRP A 127 15.48 12.89 -9.75
CA TRP A 127 15.25 11.99 -8.61
C TRP A 127 13.81 11.41 -8.55
N VAL A 128 12.88 11.91 -9.37
CA VAL A 128 11.48 11.43 -9.37
C VAL A 128 11.34 10.23 -10.29
N THR A 129 10.91 9.10 -9.74
CA THR A 129 10.64 7.87 -10.48
C THR A 129 9.17 7.79 -10.93
N MET A 130 8.90 6.94 -11.92
CA MET A 130 7.52 6.62 -12.37
C MET A 130 6.63 6.18 -11.20
N TRP A 131 7.17 5.34 -10.33
CA TRP A 131 6.45 4.79 -9.19
C TRP A 131 6.07 5.83 -8.14
N GLN A 132 6.89 6.87 -7.97
CA GLN A 132 6.55 8.00 -7.09
C GLN A 132 5.38 8.81 -7.67
N ILE A 133 5.40 9.10 -8.97
CA ILE A 133 4.30 9.81 -9.64
C ILE A 133 3.00 9.01 -9.51
N LEU A 134 3.05 7.71 -9.81
CA LEU A 134 1.88 6.84 -9.70
C LEU A 134 1.34 6.76 -8.27
N SER A 135 2.22 6.74 -7.27
CA SER A 135 1.84 6.75 -5.86
C SER A 135 1.13 8.03 -5.46
N VAL A 136 1.61 9.19 -5.94
CA VAL A 136 0.96 10.50 -5.70
C VAL A 136 -0.42 10.56 -6.36
N VAL A 137 -0.54 10.12 -7.60
CA VAL A 137 -1.84 10.06 -8.31
C VAL A 137 -2.82 9.14 -7.56
N MET A 138 -2.37 7.97 -7.15
CA MET A 138 -3.18 7.01 -6.38
C MET A 138 -3.61 7.61 -5.04
N LEU A 139 -2.71 8.27 -4.32
CA LEU A 139 -3.00 8.95 -3.06
C LEU A 139 -4.07 10.04 -3.25
N ALA A 140 -3.90 10.93 -4.23
CA ALA A 140 -4.82 12.02 -4.51
C ALA A 140 -6.22 11.49 -4.88
N PHE A 141 -6.28 10.45 -5.73
CA PHE A 141 -7.52 9.81 -6.14
C PHE A 141 -8.27 9.21 -4.93
N TRP A 142 -7.61 8.35 -4.15
CA TRP A 142 -8.27 7.68 -3.04
C TRP A 142 -8.59 8.60 -1.87
N PHE A 143 -7.79 9.64 -1.65
CA PHE A 143 -8.11 10.68 -0.68
C PHE A 143 -9.36 11.47 -1.10
N SER A 144 -9.50 11.80 -2.38
CA SER A 144 -10.69 12.46 -2.95
C SER A 144 -11.94 11.59 -2.80
N VAL A 145 -11.84 10.28 -3.12
CA VAL A 145 -12.91 9.31 -2.92
C VAL A 145 -13.31 9.23 -1.44
N PHE A 146 -12.34 9.17 -0.54
CA PHE A 146 -12.58 9.15 0.90
C PHE A 146 -13.37 10.39 1.37
N LEU A 147 -12.96 11.59 0.96
CA LEU A 147 -13.66 12.83 1.29
C LEU A 147 -15.08 12.87 0.74
N PHE A 148 -15.26 12.46 -0.52
CA PHE A 148 -16.58 12.40 -1.16
C PHE A 148 -17.53 11.48 -0.42
N LEU A 149 -17.11 10.26 -0.12
CA LEU A 149 -17.90 9.27 0.60
C LEU A 149 -18.23 9.74 2.04
N ARG A 150 -17.29 10.38 2.73
CA ARG A 150 -17.51 10.97 4.06
C ARG A 150 -18.56 12.07 4.02
N LYS A 151 -18.53 12.97 3.03
CA LYS A 151 -19.52 14.04 2.84
C LYS A 151 -20.92 13.48 2.57
N LYS A 152 -21.04 12.47 1.71
CA LYS A 152 -22.32 11.80 1.39
C LYS A 152 -22.98 11.23 2.65
N ILE A 153 -22.21 10.59 3.50
CA ILE A 153 -22.68 10.04 4.77
C ILE A 153 -23.19 11.12 5.73
N LYS A 154 -22.43 12.21 5.86
CA LYS A 154 -22.83 13.32 6.74
C LYS A 154 -24.15 13.94 6.28
N LYS A 155 -24.36 14.03 4.96
CA LYS A 155 -25.61 14.53 4.37
C LYS A 155 -26.80 13.58 4.62
N GLU A 156 -26.60 12.27 4.50
CA GLU A 156 -27.65 11.27 4.80
C GLU A 156 -28.08 11.26 6.28
N LYS A 157 -27.11 11.41 7.20
CA LYS A 157 -27.41 11.51 8.63
C LYS A 157 -28.25 12.74 8.96
N ARG A 158 -27.93 13.90 8.36
CA ARG A 158 -28.69 15.15 8.55
C ARG A 158 -30.10 15.11 7.98
N ARG A 159 -30.38 14.26 7.00
CA ARG A 159 -31.73 14.11 6.43
C ARG A 159 -32.62 13.18 7.25
N LYS A 160 -32.04 12.37 8.14
CA LYS A 160 -32.76 11.41 9.01
C LYS A 160 -32.93 11.88 10.45
N SER A 161 -32.30 12.98 10.80
CA SER A 161 -32.48 13.74 12.03
C SER A 161 -33.47 14.88 11.83
#